data_4fbff9206aecb54f507a662f2987ace5
#
_entry.id   4fbff9206aecb54f507a662f2987ace5
#
_cell.length_a   1.000
_cell.length_b   1.000
_cell.length_c   1.000
_cell.angle_alpha   90.00
_cell.angle_beta   90.00
_cell.angle_gamma   90.00
#
_symmetry.space_group_name_H-M   'P 1'
#
loop_
_entity.id
_entity.type
_entity.pdbx_description
1 polymer ?
#
loop_
_entity_poly.entity_id
_entity_poly.type
_entity_poly.pdbx_seq_one_letter_code
_entity_poly.pdbx_strand_id
1 'polypeptide(L)'
;MSMPPQAAQAVKPTASRVPAVRKRGRPTAAERRAREAQILDTALSVFLASGFGGATIDELAAAAKVTKRTLYAYFGDKDALFDAMVRDLAVGVSLDAASDHGTLEALAARIISRVHSDELVGLHRLVIAESGRFPELARVLYSHGDARHIARLGEHIRVERGEKYEALAEPLFSLLLGERHRRRLLGLTPPPTPQQAAAHADWALSAVGLARHD
;
A
#
# COMPACT_ATOMS: atom_id res chain seq x y z
N MET A 1 -4.97 -88.06 -6.98
CA MET A 1 -4.59 -86.92 -6.08
C MET A 1 -4.99 -85.63 -6.77
N SER A 2 -6.20 -85.16 -6.46
CA SER A 2 -6.78 -83.92 -7.09
C SER A 2 -6.65 -82.81 -6.12
N MET A 3 -6.06 -81.70 -6.59
CA MET A 3 -6.06 -80.44 -5.87
C MET A 3 -7.40 -79.70 -6.04
N PRO A 4 -7.91 -79.01 -4.97
CA PRO A 4 -9.09 -78.19 -5.07
C PRO A 4 -8.79 -76.81 -5.62
N PRO A 5 -9.77 -76.10 -6.22
CA PRO A 5 -9.59 -74.81 -6.82
C PRO A 5 -9.57 -73.70 -5.76
N GLN A 6 -8.67 -72.71 -5.96
CA GLN A 6 -8.57 -71.48 -5.16
C GLN A 6 -9.77 -70.56 -5.40
N ALA A 7 -10.38 -70.12 -4.32
CA ALA A 7 -11.45 -69.14 -4.31
C ALA A 7 -10.92 -67.72 -4.65
N ALA A 8 -11.54 -67.11 -5.66
CA ALA A 8 -11.29 -65.70 -6.03
C ALA A 8 -11.82 -64.74 -4.95
N GLN A 9 -10.95 -63.94 -4.35
CA GLN A 9 -11.34 -62.88 -3.46
C GLN A 9 -11.86 -61.68 -4.25
N ALA A 10 -13.12 -61.35 -4.04
CA ALA A 10 -13.76 -60.15 -4.59
C ALA A 10 -13.22 -58.87 -3.96
N VAL A 11 -12.58 -58.04 -4.77
CA VAL A 11 -12.14 -56.67 -4.39
C VAL A 11 -13.37 -55.80 -4.29
N LYS A 12 -13.65 -55.25 -3.09
CA LYS A 12 -14.68 -54.23 -2.86
C LYS A 12 -14.24 -52.89 -3.48
N PRO A 13 -15.12 -52.18 -4.20
CA PRO A 13 -14.77 -50.87 -4.73
C PRO A 13 -14.67 -49.86 -3.57
N THR A 14 -13.55 -49.17 -3.52
CA THR A 14 -13.28 -48.05 -2.60
C THR A 14 -14.19 -46.86 -2.97
N ALA A 15 -15.12 -46.54 -2.10
CA ALA A 15 -16.01 -45.40 -2.26
C ALA A 15 -15.17 -44.10 -2.32
N SER A 16 -15.21 -43.43 -3.46
CA SER A 16 -14.65 -42.07 -3.67
C SER A 16 -15.32 -41.11 -2.71
N ARG A 17 -14.54 -40.60 -1.78
CA ARG A 17 -14.97 -39.61 -0.79
C ARG A 17 -15.12 -38.27 -1.50
N VAL A 18 -16.34 -37.90 -1.87
CA VAL A 18 -16.69 -36.55 -2.35
C VAL A 18 -16.26 -35.55 -1.26
N PRO A 19 -15.45 -34.51 -1.58
CA PRO A 19 -15.06 -33.55 -0.57
C PRO A 19 -16.30 -32.79 -0.09
N ALA A 20 -16.55 -32.83 1.21
CA ALA A 20 -17.66 -32.13 1.86
C ALA A 20 -17.59 -30.63 1.54
N VAL A 21 -18.64 -30.10 0.91
CA VAL A 21 -18.85 -28.66 0.73
C VAL A 21 -18.79 -28.03 2.11
N ARG A 22 -17.70 -27.28 2.38
CA ARG A 22 -17.54 -26.53 3.62
C ARG A 22 -18.72 -25.58 3.77
N LYS A 23 -19.56 -25.79 4.79
CA LYS A 23 -20.56 -24.81 5.23
C LYS A 23 -19.85 -23.47 5.39
N ARG A 24 -20.36 -22.40 4.73
CA ARG A 24 -19.91 -21.02 4.90
C ARG A 24 -20.00 -20.64 6.39
N GLY A 25 -18.92 -20.84 7.14
CA GLY A 25 -18.74 -20.31 8.47
C GLY A 25 -18.47 -18.81 8.42
N ARG A 26 -18.49 -18.14 9.58
CA ARG A 26 -18.07 -16.74 9.71
C ARG A 26 -16.65 -16.61 9.12
N PRO A 27 -16.37 -15.59 8.27
CA PRO A 27 -15.04 -15.40 7.68
C PRO A 27 -13.96 -15.31 8.77
N THR A 28 -12.82 -15.95 8.54
CA THR A 28 -11.66 -15.85 9.43
C THR A 28 -11.11 -14.41 9.43
N ALA A 29 -10.32 -14.05 10.43
CA ALA A 29 -9.65 -12.76 10.48
C ALA A 29 -8.72 -12.52 9.27
N ALA A 30 -8.09 -13.58 8.74
CA ALA A 30 -7.25 -13.51 7.54
C ALA A 30 -8.07 -13.24 6.28
N GLU A 31 -9.20 -13.96 6.09
CA GLU A 31 -10.12 -13.75 4.97
C GLU A 31 -10.73 -12.35 5.00
N ARG A 32 -11.04 -11.83 6.22
CA ARG A 32 -11.55 -10.48 6.39
C ARG A 32 -10.51 -9.44 5.95
N ARG A 33 -9.25 -9.56 6.41
CA ARG A 33 -8.15 -8.65 6.00
C ARG A 33 -7.87 -8.69 4.51
N ALA A 34 -7.85 -9.89 3.92
CA ALA A 34 -7.66 -10.04 2.48
C ALA A 34 -8.80 -9.38 1.67
N ARG A 35 -10.04 -9.49 2.15
CA ARG A 35 -11.19 -8.81 1.54
C ARG A 35 -11.11 -7.29 1.68
N GLU A 36 -10.70 -6.80 2.85
CA GLU A 36 -10.49 -5.39 3.13
C GLU A 36 -9.44 -4.80 2.18
N ALA A 37 -8.25 -5.41 2.08
CA ALA A 37 -7.20 -4.98 1.16
C ALA A 37 -7.68 -4.96 -0.30
N GLN A 38 -8.43 -5.98 -0.74
CA GLN A 38 -9.01 -6.01 -2.10
C GLN A 38 -9.99 -4.85 -2.34
N ILE A 39 -10.81 -4.48 -1.35
CA ILE A 39 -11.73 -3.35 -1.48
C ILE A 39 -10.94 -2.05 -1.58
N LEU A 40 -9.92 -1.85 -0.76
CA LEU A 40 -9.10 -0.64 -0.75
C LEU A 40 -8.34 -0.43 -2.07
N ASP A 41 -7.71 -1.49 -2.62
CA ASP A 41 -7.03 -1.46 -3.92
C ASP A 41 -8.00 -1.09 -5.05
N THR A 42 -9.20 -1.69 -5.05
CA THR A 42 -10.23 -1.38 -6.03
C THR A 42 -10.76 0.05 -5.87
N ALA A 43 -10.94 0.53 -4.64
CA ALA A 43 -11.42 1.87 -4.34
C ALA A 43 -10.46 2.94 -4.89
N LEU A 44 -9.14 2.74 -4.78
CA LEU A 44 -8.13 3.62 -5.38
C LEU A 44 -8.38 3.78 -6.88
N SER A 45 -8.54 2.68 -7.61
CA SER A 45 -8.78 2.70 -9.06
C SER A 45 -10.05 3.49 -9.42
N VAL A 46 -11.14 3.33 -8.67
CA VAL A 46 -12.40 4.06 -8.88
C VAL A 46 -12.22 5.54 -8.58
N PHE A 47 -11.59 5.90 -7.46
CA PHE A 47 -11.34 7.30 -7.13
C PHE A 47 -10.44 8.00 -8.14
N LEU A 48 -9.41 7.31 -8.66
CA LEU A 48 -8.54 7.88 -9.71
C LEU A 48 -9.28 8.09 -11.04
N ALA A 49 -10.26 7.24 -11.35
CA ALA A 49 -11.02 7.33 -12.60
C ALA A 49 -12.15 8.38 -12.54
N SER A 50 -12.91 8.41 -11.43
CA SER A 50 -14.15 9.19 -11.31
C SER A 50 -14.01 10.46 -10.46
N GLY A 51 -12.86 10.68 -9.82
CA GLY A 51 -12.69 11.69 -8.78
C GLY A 51 -13.35 11.28 -7.47
N PHE A 52 -12.98 11.93 -6.35
CA PHE A 52 -13.62 11.64 -5.06
C PHE A 52 -15.10 12.06 -5.07
N GLY A 53 -15.41 13.25 -5.59
CA GLY A 53 -16.79 13.77 -5.67
C GLY A 53 -17.68 12.93 -6.58
N GLY A 54 -17.15 12.45 -7.72
CA GLY A 54 -17.88 11.67 -8.71
C GLY A 54 -18.10 10.20 -8.33
N ALA A 55 -17.18 9.60 -7.59
CA ALA A 55 -17.26 8.20 -7.17
C ALA A 55 -18.47 7.96 -6.26
N THR A 56 -19.27 6.95 -6.60
CA THR A 56 -20.46 6.55 -5.82
C THR A 56 -20.22 5.25 -5.07
N ILE A 57 -20.95 5.04 -3.96
CA ILE A 57 -20.91 3.77 -3.20
C ILE A 57 -21.35 2.59 -4.09
N ASP A 58 -22.21 2.82 -5.08
CA ASP A 58 -22.63 1.80 -6.04
C ASP A 58 -21.48 1.34 -6.93
N GLU A 59 -20.75 2.28 -7.51
CA GLU A 59 -19.57 1.98 -8.34
C GLU A 59 -18.49 1.29 -7.55
N LEU A 60 -18.18 1.77 -6.33
CA LEU A 60 -17.20 1.17 -5.43
C LEU A 60 -17.57 -0.27 -5.06
N ALA A 61 -18.85 -0.51 -4.71
CA ALA A 61 -19.34 -1.85 -4.38
C ALA A 61 -19.32 -2.79 -5.58
N ALA A 62 -19.74 -2.31 -6.75
CA ALA A 62 -19.73 -3.08 -8.00
C ALA A 62 -18.30 -3.44 -8.42
N ALA A 63 -17.38 -2.48 -8.41
CA ALA A 63 -15.98 -2.67 -8.76
C ALA A 63 -15.30 -3.69 -7.82
N ALA A 64 -15.50 -3.56 -6.51
CA ALA A 64 -14.97 -4.48 -5.50
C ALA A 64 -15.69 -5.84 -5.43
N LYS A 65 -16.76 -6.05 -6.23
CA LYS A 65 -17.61 -7.25 -6.24
C LYS A 65 -18.15 -7.58 -4.83
N VAL A 66 -18.62 -6.56 -4.13
CA VAL A 66 -19.28 -6.67 -2.84
C VAL A 66 -20.66 -5.99 -2.87
N THR A 67 -21.48 -6.21 -1.84
CA THR A 67 -22.73 -5.44 -1.69
C THR A 67 -22.44 -4.10 -1.02
N LYS A 68 -23.27 -3.07 -1.24
CA LYS A 68 -23.23 -1.81 -0.48
C LYS A 68 -23.22 -2.06 1.03
N ARG A 69 -24.06 -2.99 1.52
CA ARG A 69 -24.10 -3.39 2.93
C ARG A 69 -22.76 -3.89 3.42
N THR A 70 -22.04 -4.64 2.60
CA THR A 70 -20.70 -5.11 2.93
C THR A 70 -19.74 -3.93 3.04
N LEU A 71 -19.77 -3.00 2.09
CA LEU A 71 -18.91 -1.83 2.07
C LEU A 71 -19.13 -0.95 3.30
N TYR A 72 -20.39 -0.66 3.63
CA TYR A 72 -20.76 0.06 4.86
C TYR A 72 -20.33 -0.67 6.14
N ALA A 73 -20.43 -2.01 6.17
CA ALA A 73 -20.01 -2.81 7.33
C ALA A 73 -18.50 -2.82 7.57
N TYR A 74 -17.68 -2.59 6.51
CA TYR A 74 -16.22 -2.50 6.62
C TYR A 74 -15.76 -1.09 6.96
N PHE A 75 -16.32 -0.07 6.34
CA PHE A 75 -15.75 1.27 6.35
C PHE A 75 -16.71 2.35 6.89
N GLY A 76 -18.01 2.11 6.89
CA GLY A 76 -19.01 3.09 7.33
C GLY A 76 -19.49 3.99 6.19
N ASP A 77 -18.65 4.85 5.64
CA ASP A 77 -18.98 5.77 4.56
C ASP A 77 -17.83 5.92 3.54
N LYS A 78 -18.00 6.81 2.57
CA LYS A 78 -17.01 7.06 1.52
C LYS A 78 -15.77 7.75 2.05
N ASP A 79 -15.93 8.64 3.03
CA ASP A 79 -14.81 9.39 3.62
C ASP A 79 -13.93 8.44 4.44
N ALA A 80 -14.53 7.57 5.24
CA ALA A 80 -13.82 6.55 6.01
C ALA A 80 -13.16 5.48 5.11
N LEU A 81 -13.78 5.13 3.98
CA LEU A 81 -13.16 4.27 2.97
C LEU A 81 -11.91 4.93 2.36
N PHE A 82 -12.00 6.23 2.03
CA PHE A 82 -10.86 6.98 1.51
C PHE A 82 -9.74 7.06 2.54
N ASP A 83 -10.04 7.39 3.79
CA ASP A 83 -9.07 7.43 4.89
C ASP A 83 -8.39 6.06 5.08
N ALA A 84 -9.16 4.97 5.10
CA ALA A 84 -8.62 3.61 5.19
C ALA A 84 -7.71 3.26 4.01
N MET A 85 -8.09 3.66 2.78
CA MET A 85 -7.28 3.46 1.57
C MET A 85 -5.95 4.22 1.64
N VAL A 86 -5.97 5.48 2.05
CA VAL A 86 -4.74 6.28 2.20
C VAL A 86 -3.83 5.70 3.28
N ARG A 87 -4.40 5.23 4.39
CA ARG A 87 -3.64 4.53 5.44
C ARG A 87 -2.98 3.25 4.93
N ASP A 88 -3.71 2.43 4.18
CA ASP A 88 -3.20 1.18 3.61
C ASP A 88 -2.05 1.45 2.64
N LEU A 89 -2.20 2.44 1.77
CA LEU A 89 -1.13 2.91 0.87
C LEU A 89 0.11 3.40 1.63
N ALA A 90 -0.08 4.09 2.75
CA ALA A 90 1.03 4.57 3.59
C ALA A 90 1.72 3.41 4.34
N VAL A 91 0.95 2.41 4.79
CA VAL A 91 1.47 1.20 5.44
C VAL A 91 2.26 0.34 4.46
N GLY A 92 1.93 0.30 3.17
CA GLY A 92 2.69 -0.42 2.15
C GLY A 92 4.18 -0.03 2.09
N VAL A 93 4.54 1.18 2.50
CA VAL A 93 5.96 1.57 2.76
C VAL A 93 6.50 0.95 4.06
N SER A 94 5.60 0.58 4.98
CA SER A 94 5.97 0.04 6.31
C SER A 94 5.97 -1.49 6.38
N LEU A 95 5.27 -2.20 5.46
CA LEU A 95 5.19 -3.67 5.50
C LEU A 95 6.47 -4.36 5.01
N ASP A 96 7.38 -3.64 4.37
CA ASP A 96 8.77 -4.05 4.30
C ASP A 96 9.52 -3.89 5.65
N ALA A 97 8.78 -3.67 6.74
CA ALA A 97 9.25 -3.55 8.12
C ALA A 97 9.88 -4.84 8.69
N ALA A 98 9.81 -5.98 7.99
CA ALA A 98 10.73 -7.10 8.27
C ALA A 98 12.18 -6.74 7.93
N SER A 99 12.43 -5.62 7.26
CA SER A 99 13.73 -4.99 6.97
C SER A 99 13.87 -3.63 7.65
N ASP A 100 13.28 -3.41 8.81
CA ASP A 100 13.40 -2.17 9.61
C ASP A 100 14.83 -1.94 10.17
N HIS A 101 15.76 -2.81 9.82
CA HIS A 101 17.21 -2.67 10.00
C HIS A 101 17.92 -2.11 8.75
N GLY A 102 17.18 -1.54 7.81
CA GLY A 102 17.75 -0.89 6.62
C GLY A 102 18.39 0.45 6.97
N THR A 103 19.39 0.85 6.19
CA THR A 103 20.07 2.15 6.34
C THR A 103 19.16 3.32 5.95
N LEU A 104 19.52 4.52 6.39
CA LEU A 104 18.83 5.76 6.01
C LEU A 104 18.78 5.94 4.48
N GLU A 105 19.84 5.54 3.76
CA GLU A 105 19.90 5.55 2.30
C GLU A 105 18.85 4.63 1.67
N ALA A 106 18.72 3.41 2.20
CA ALA A 106 17.72 2.45 1.72
C ALA A 106 16.29 2.92 2.02
N LEU A 107 16.06 3.54 3.19
CA LEU A 107 14.77 4.14 3.51
C LEU A 107 14.44 5.29 2.55
N ALA A 108 15.37 6.21 2.31
CA ALA A 108 15.19 7.33 1.41
C ALA A 108 14.86 6.86 -0.04
N ALA A 109 15.59 5.86 -0.54
CA ALA A 109 15.33 5.28 -1.87
C ALA A 109 13.94 4.63 -1.97
N ARG A 110 13.49 3.92 -0.92
CA ARG A 110 12.13 3.35 -0.85
C ARG A 110 11.06 4.44 -0.85
N ILE A 111 11.26 5.50 -0.06
CA ILE A 111 10.33 6.64 -0.05
C ILE A 111 10.24 7.26 -1.45
N ILE A 112 11.37 7.52 -2.14
CA ILE A 112 11.37 8.04 -3.51
C ILE A 112 10.56 7.12 -4.43
N SER A 113 10.86 5.81 -4.44
CA SER A 113 10.17 4.86 -5.29
C SER A 113 8.65 4.88 -5.06
N ARG A 114 8.23 5.01 -3.80
CA ARG A 114 6.82 5.02 -3.43
C ARG A 114 6.12 6.33 -3.78
N VAL A 115 6.64 7.48 -3.35
CA VAL A 115 5.98 8.78 -3.59
C VAL A 115 5.94 9.17 -5.06
N HIS A 116 6.81 8.57 -5.89
CA HIS A 116 6.83 8.77 -7.34
C HIS A 116 6.14 7.65 -8.13
N SER A 117 5.52 6.66 -7.48
CA SER A 117 4.73 5.64 -8.15
C SER A 117 3.51 6.23 -8.85
N ASP A 118 2.95 5.53 -9.84
CA ASP A 118 1.77 6.00 -10.56
C ASP A 118 0.56 6.13 -9.64
N GLU A 119 0.40 5.21 -8.67
CA GLU A 119 -0.69 5.24 -7.69
C GLU A 119 -0.61 6.48 -6.80
N LEU A 120 0.57 6.75 -6.19
CA LEU A 120 0.72 7.89 -5.27
C LEU A 120 0.66 9.23 -5.99
N VAL A 121 1.27 9.32 -7.17
CA VAL A 121 1.15 10.53 -8.03
C VAL A 121 -0.29 10.76 -8.47
N GLY A 122 -1.02 9.69 -8.84
CA GLY A 122 -2.43 9.75 -9.15
C GLY A 122 -3.26 10.25 -7.96
N LEU A 123 -3.00 9.70 -6.76
CA LEU A 123 -3.66 10.12 -5.52
C LEU A 123 -3.36 11.60 -5.18
N HIS A 124 -2.12 12.05 -5.31
CA HIS A 124 -1.77 13.47 -5.12
C HIS A 124 -2.54 14.38 -6.08
N ARG A 125 -2.60 14.02 -7.37
CA ARG A 125 -3.37 14.78 -8.36
C ARG A 125 -4.85 14.84 -8.00
N LEU A 126 -5.44 13.71 -7.59
CA LEU A 126 -6.83 13.62 -7.14
C LEU A 126 -7.08 14.56 -5.96
N VAL A 127 -6.24 14.48 -4.92
CA VAL A 127 -6.39 15.31 -3.73
C VAL A 127 -6.20 16.79 -4.06
N ILE A 128 -5.21 17.17 -4.87
CA ILE A 128 -5.01 18.56 -5.31
C ILE A 128 -6.26 19.08 -6.05
N ALA A 129 -6.83 18.29 -6.97
CA ALA A 129 -8.01 18.69 -7.75
C ALA A 129 -9.27 18.85 -6.89
N GLU A 130 -9.41 18.04 -5.84
CA GLU A 130 -10.62 17.96 -5.01
C GLU A 130 -10.50 18.73 -3.68
N SER A 131 -9.30 19.17 -3.27
CA SER A 131 -9.06 19.78 -1.95
C SER A 131 -9.82 21.08 -1.71
N GLY A 132 -10.15 21.82 -2.75
CA GLY A 132 -10.99 23.01 -2.64
C GLY A 132 -12.45 22.69 -2.26
N ARG A 133 -12.94 21.49 -2.58
CA ARG A 133 -14.28 21.02 -2.26
C ARG A 133 -14.31 20.08 -1.05
N PHE A 134 -13.25 19.30 -0.87
CA PHE A 134 -13.09 18.29 0.19
C PHE A 134 -11.73 18.46 0.88
N PRO A 135 -11.56 19.49 1.73
CA PRO A 135 -10.29 19.82 2.36
C PRO A 135 -9.76 18.73 3.31
N GLU A 136 -10.65 17.86 3.82
CA GLU A 136 -10.31 16.70 4.65
C GLU A 136 -9.42 15.70 3.91
N LEU A 137 -9.57 15.53 2.58
CA LEU A 137 -8.73 14.64 1.79
C LEU A 137 -7.25 15.02 1.88
N ALA A 138 -6.96 16.33 1.82
CA ALA A 138 -5.60 16.84 1.95
C ALA A 138 -5.03 16.56 3.35
N ARG A 139 -5.84 16.71 4.41
CA ARG A 139 -5.41 16.40 5.79
C ARG A 139 -5.12 14.91 5.95
N VAL A 140 -5.98 14.04 5.41
CA VAL A 140 -5.79 12.58 5.44
C VAL A 140 -4.52 12.19 4.70
N LEU A 141 -4.32 12.69 3.47
CA LEU A 141 -3.12 12.39 2.68
C LEU A 141 -1.85 12.84 3.40
N TYR A 142 -1.82 14.09 3.90
CA TYR A 142 -0.65 14.62 4.60
C TYR A 142 -0.35 13.84 5.89
N SER A 143 -1.37 13.60 6.73
CA SER A 143 -1.16 12.98 8.05
C SER A 143 -0.75 11.51 7.96
N HIS A 144 -1.25 10.75 6.98
CA HIS A 144 -0.92 9.34 6.80
C HIS A 144 0.23 9.10 5.80
N GLY A 145 0.53 10.07 4.93
CA GLY A 145 1.63 10.05 3.97
C GLY A 145 2.84 10.83 4.47
N ASP A 146 2.92 12.09 4.09
CA ASP A 146 4.11 12.92 4.23
C ASP A 146 4.60 13.04 5.68
N ALA A 147 3.70 13.35 6.62
CA ALA A 147 4.06 13.47 8.03
C ALA A 147 4.65 12.18 8.61
N ARG A 148 4.16 11.00 8.17
CA ARG A 148 4.73 9.71 8.57
C ARG A 148 6.10 9.46 7.97
N HIS A 149 6.31 9.82 6.70
CA HIS A 149 7.62 9.71 6.07
C HIS A 149 8.65 10.59 6.76
N ILE A 150 8.28 11.85 7.08
CA ILE A 150 9.13 12.79 7.82
C ILE A 150 9.47 12.22 9.20
N ALA A 151 8.50 11.76 9.97
CA ALA A 151 8.73 11.17 11.29
C ALA A 151 9.65 9.95 11.23
N ARG A 152 9.48 9.08 10.23
CA ARG A 152 10.32 7.89 10.06
C ARG A 152 11.74 8.24 9.63
N LEU A 153 11.92 9.23 8.76
CA LEU A 153 13.24 9.76 8.43
C LEU A 153 13.92 10.33 9.68
N GLY A 154 13.19 11.12 10.50
CA GLY A 154 13.70 11.68 11.74
C GLY A 154 14.21 10.61 12.69
N GLU A 155 13.44 9.54 12.90
CA GLU A 155 13.85 8.41 13.74
C GLU A 155 15.15 7.73 13.23
N HIS A 156 15.25 7.47 11.92
CA HIS A 156 16.47 6.89 11.32
C HIS A 156 17.66 7.83 11.42
N ILE A 157 17.46 9.13 11.15
CA ILE A 157 18.51 10.15 11.30
C ILE A 157 18.99 10.18 12.75
N ARG A 158 18.08 10.21 13.72
CA ARG A 158 18.40 10.22 15.15
C ARG A 158 19.24 9.01 15.54
N VAL A 159 18.87 7.82 15.09
CA VAL A 159 19.55 6.56 15.42
C VAL A 159 20.92 6.46 14.73
N GLU A 160 21.02 6.79 13.44
CA GLU A 160 22.24 6.56 12.66
C GLU A 160 23.22 7.74 12.66
N ARG A 161 22.75 8.97 12.87
CA ARG A 161 23.56 10.21 12.75
C ARG A 161 23.59 11.03 14.05
N GLY A 162 22.63 10.79 14.95
CA GLY A 162 22.51 11.48 16.24
C GLY A 162 21.34 12.46 16.30
N GLU A 163 20.83 12.70 17.51
CA GLU A 163 19.64 13.47 17.82
C GLU A 163 19.67 14.91 17.23
N LYS A 164 20.85 15.54 17.25
CA LYS A 164 21.02 16.92 16.72
C LYS A 164 20.67 17.08 15.23
N TYR A 165 20.65 16.00 14.48
CA TYR A 165 20.34 16.00 13.04
C TYR A 165 18.88 15.65 12.73
N GLU A 166 18.06 15.27 13.70
CA GLU A 166 16.66 14.86 13.51
C GLU A 166 15.83 15.92 12.79
N ALA A 167 16.10 17.21 13.07
CA ALA A 167 15.44 18.33 12.41
C ALA A 167 15.67 18.42 10.89
N LEU A 168 16.62 17.63 10.34
CA LEU A 168 16.85 17.55 8.89
C LEU A 168 15.86 16.61 8.17
N ALA A 169 14.96 15.95 8.89
CA ALA A 169 13.98 15.03 8.29
C ALA A 169 13.06 15.70 7.28
N GLU A 170 12.51 16.87 7.63
CA GLU A 170 11.61 17.62 6.73
C GLU A 170 12.35 18.22 5.52
N PRO A 171 13.51 18.89 5.66
CA PRO A 171 14.35 19.28 4.54
C PRO A 171 14.74 18.11 3.63
N LEU A 172 15.13 16.98 4.21
CA LEU A 172 15.46 15.77 3.45
C LEU A 172 14.23 15.31 2.67
N PHE A 173 13.07 15.13 3.30
CA PHE A 173 11.84 14.71 2.62
C PHE A 173 11.48 15.65 1.46
N SER A 174 11.63 16.94 1.64
CA SER A 174 11.41 17.94 0.59
C SER A 174 12.33 17.71 -0.62
N LEU A 175 13.60 17.34 -0.39
CA LEU A 175 14.53 17.00 -1.47
C LEU A 175 14.22 15.65 -2.12
N LEU A 176 13.70 14.66 -1.36
CA LEU A 176 13.27 13.37 -1.93
C LEU A 176 12.09 13.53 -2.90
N LEU A 177 11.19 14.48 -2.64
CA LEU A 177 10.15 14.89 -3.60
C LEU A 177 10.81 15.63 -4.78
N GLY A 178 11.35 16.80 -4.53
CA GLY A 178 12.12 17.63 -5.45
C GLY A 178 11.41 17.98 -6.76
N GLU A 179 12.16 18.43 -7.74
CA GLU A 179 11.68 18.78 -9.08
C GLU A 179 11.15 17.54 -9.83
N ARG A 180 11.68 16.34 -9.53
CA ARG A 180 11.19 15.09 -10.12
C ARG A 180 9.71 14.85 -9.78
N HIS A 181 9.28 15.08 -8.53
CA HIS A 181 7.89 14.92 -8.12
C HIS A 181 6.97 15.89 -8.85
N ARG A 182 7.39 17.15 -8.99
CA ARG A 182 6.65 18.15 -9.76
C ARG A 182 6.47 17.71 -11.23
N ARG A 183 7.54 17.20 -11.88
CA ARG A 183 7.45 16.65 -13.23
C ARG A 183 6.53 15.44 -13.31
N ARG A 184 6.55 14.59 -12.28
CA ARG A 184 5.62 13.46 -12.17
C ARG A 184 4.17 13.94 -12.09
N LEU A 185 3.87 14.92 -11.24
CA LEU A 185 2.53 15.53 -11.13
C LEU A 185 2.06 16.15 -12.44
N LEU A 186 2.97 16.68 -13.25
CA LEU A 186 2.66 17.24 -14.58
C LEU A 186 2.61 16.18 -15.71
N GLY A 187 2.90 14.92 -15.43
CA GLY A 187 2.91 13.85 -16.44
C GLY A 187 4.13 13.89 -17.39
N LEU A 188 5.17 14.62 -17.04
CA LEU A 188 6.34 14.84 -17.91
C LEU A 188 7.40 13.73 -17.83
N THR A 189 7.36 12.90 -16.77
CA THR A 189 8.37 11.85 -16.57
C THR A 189 7.72 10.56 -16.06
N PRO A 190 8.26 9.38 -16.41
CA PRO A 190 7.83 8.11 -15.84
C PRO A 190 8.29 7.95 -14.37
N PRO A 191 7.80 6.92 -13.66
CA PRO A 191 8.34 6.55 -12.35
C PRO A 191 9.84 6.30 -12.40
N PRO A 192 10.62 6.61 -11.35
CA PRO A 192 12.04 6.33 -11.32
C PRO A 192 12.29 4.81 -11.26
N THR A 193 13.35 4.36 -11.94
CA THR A 193 13.86 3.01 -11.70
C THR A 193 14.47 2.90 -10.31
N PRO A 194 14.63 1.68 -9.73
CA PRO A 194 15.29 1.51 -8.43
C PRO A 194 16.68 2.16 -8.36
N GLN A 195 17.47 2.07 -9.43
CA GLN A 195 18.78 2.71 -9.53
C GLN A 195 18.68 4.25 -9.49
N GLN A 196 17.71 4.82 -10.19
CA GLN A 196 17.47 6.28 -10.16
C GLN A 196 16.98 6.76 -8.80
N ALA A 197 16.16 5.95 -8.11
CA ALA A 197 15.70 6.26 -6.77
C ALA A 197 16.87 6.25 -5.78
N ALA A 198 17.76 5.25 -5.84
CA ALA A 198 18.97 5.19 -5.02
C ALA A 198 19.89 6.38 -5.25
N ALA A 199 20.23 6.68 -6.51
CA ALA A 199 21.09 7.82 -6.84
C ALA A 199 20.48 9.18 -6.38
N HIS A 200 19.16 9.33 -6.44
CA HIS A 200 18.48 10.52 -5.94
C HIS A 200 18.54 10.59 -4.41
N ALA A 201 18.37 9.46 -3.72
CA ALA A 201 18.49 9.39 -2.28
C ALA A 201 19.89 9.81 -1.81
N ASP A 202 20.94 9.27 -2.43
CA ASP A 202 22.34 9.59 -2.11
C ASP A 202 22.62 11.08 -2.33
N TRP A 203 22.13 11.64 -3.44
CA TRP A 203 22.26 13.07 -3.71
C TRP A 203 21.54 13.92 -2.63
N ALA A 204 20.29 13.56 -2.26
CA ALA A 204 19.52 14.30 -1.28
C ALA A 204 20.16 14.26 0.11
N LEU A 205 20.66 13.10 0.53
CA LEU A 205 21.40 12.93 1.78
C LEU A 205 22.68 13.74 1.81
N SER A 206 23.44 13.76 0.70
CA SER A 206 24.64 14.58 0.58
C SER A 206 24.31 16.07 0.67
N ALA A 207 23.23 16.52 0.03
CA ALA A 207 22.80 17.92 0.01
C ALA A 207 22.43 18.47 1.41
N VAL A 208 21.93 17.61 2.31
CA VAL A 208 21.64 18.00 3.71
C VAL A 208 22.77 17.62 4.69
N GLY A 209 23.92 17.15 4.21
CA GLY A 209 25.08 16.80 5.06
C GLY A 209 24.90 15.50 5.85
N LEU A 210 24.04 14.59 5.38
CA LEU A 210 23.78 13.29 6.00
C LEU A 210 24.42 12.09 5.25
N ALA A 211 25.25 12.35 4.23
CA ALA A 211 25.99 11.30 3.55
C ALA A 211 26.90 10.54 4.53
N ARG A 212 27.11 9.24 4.31
CA ARG A 212 28.16 8.50 5.02
C ARG A 212 29.51 9.02 4.56
N HIS A 213 30.34 9.39 5.51
CA HIS A 213 31.76 9.53 5.28
C HIS A 213 32.40 8.16 5.54
N ASP A 214 32.97 7.57 4.49
CA ASP A 214 33.79 6.36 4.58
C ASP A 214 35.07 6.63 5.42
#